data_ca57745839c0fae650bc8680ae4799e2
#
_entry.id   ca57745839c0fae650bc8680ae4799e2
#
_cell.length_a   1.000
_cell.length_b   1.000
_cell.length_c   1.000
_cell.angle_alpha   90.00
_cell.angle_beta   90.00
_cell.angle_gamma   90.00
#
_symmetry.space_group_name_H-M   'P 1'
#
loop_
_entity.id
_entity.type
_entity.pdbx_description
1 polymer ?
#
loop_
_entity_poly.entity_id
_entity_poly.type
_entity_poly.pdbx_seq_one_letter_code
_entity_poly.pdbx_strand_id
1 'polypeptide(L)'
;GHVQVDIEGETVNIVTLHTYPFKYAYLAEDQKKSAEEHGGDYFRATEMKYICEQTILKEDPYGEGNWIMTGDFNAISRADNFHYNRPDDDTAFLLHDYIMAETPYFDVIEELYPGEFQKSTFSGRRIDMVYLTDPLMEKVQDAYHITDGFATSSRDPRKLNGFCNPSDHYPIVVKVRF
;
A
#
# COMPACT_ATOMS: atom_id res chain seq x y z
N GLY A 1 -1.51 4.77 11.93
CA GLY A 1 -2.54 5.40 12.76
C GLY A 1 -3.94 5.10 12.26
N HIS A 2 -4.95 5.24 13.15
CA HIS A 2 -6.36 5.11 12.80
C HIS A 2 -7.09 6.38 13.27
N VAL A 3 -7.86 6.99 12.39
CA VAL A 3 -8.70 8.17 12.67
C VAL A 3 -10.07 7.99 12.05
N GLN A 4 -11.08 8.60 12.67
CA GLN A 4 -12.43 8.72 12.12
C GLN A 4 -12.70 10.17 11.75
N VAL A 5 -13.27 10.39 10.58
CA VAL A 5 -13.69 11.72 10.11
C VAL A 5 -15.14 11.66 9.67
N ASP A 6 -15.86 12.76 9.86
CA ASP A 6 -17.20 12.94 9.29
C ASP A 6 -17.07 13.70 7.97
N ILE A 7 -17.63 13.14 6.91
CA ILE A 7 -17.68 13.77 5.60
C ILE A 7 -19.16 13.77 5.15
N GLU A 8 -19.77 14.93 5.09
CA GLU A 8 -21.17 15.12 4.68
C GLU A 8 -22.18 14.27 5.49
N GLY A 9 -21.85 13.97 6.77
CA GLY A 9 -22.68 13.17 7.67
C GLY A 9 -22.40 11.67 7.62
N GLU A 10 -21.42 11.25 6.83
CA GLU A 10 -20.95 9.87 6.80
C GLU A 10 -19.62 9.73 7.57
N THR A 11 -19.54 8.74 8.46
CA THR A 11 -18.29 8.40 9.14
C THR A 11 -17.36 7.65 8.21
N VAL A 12 -16.13 8.12 8.05
CA VAL A 12 -15.06 7.47 7.29
C VAL A 12 -13.92 7.11 8.23
N ASN A 13 -13.56 5.86 8.26
CA ASN A 13 -12.41 5.34 9.01
C ASN A 13 -11.17 5.35 8.12
N ILE A 14 -10.10 5.97 8.56
CA ILE A 14 -8.85 6.07 7.82
C ILE A 14 -7.73 5.43 8.62
N VAL A 15 -7.15 4.37 8.08
CA VAL A 15 -5.96 3.70 8.60
C VAL A 15 -4.76 4.09 7.74
N THR A 16 -3.78 4.75 8.34
CA THR A 16 -2.52 5.11 7.67
C THR A 16 -1.37 4.30 8.23
N LEU A 17 -0.50 3.83 7.36
CA LEU A 17 0.61 2.97 7.74
C LEU A 17 1.90 3.24 6.94
N HIS A 18 2.98 2.75 7.49
CA HIS A 18 4.25 2.56 6.81
C HIS A 18 4.84 1.28 7.41
N THR A 19 4.82 0.20 6.66
CA THR A 19 5.29 -1.09 7.16
C THR A 19 6.81 -1.17 7.16
N TYR A 20 7.32 -2.20 7.80
CA TYR A 20 8.75 -2.46 7.95
C TYR A 20 9.49 -2.41 6.59
N PRO A 21 10.46 -1.48 6.40
CA PRO A 21 10.99 -1.18 5.06
C PRO A 21 12.16 -2.09 4.63
N PHE A 22 12.67 -2.96 5.53
CA PHE A 22 13.89 -3.69 5.25
C PHE A 22 13.61 -5.11 4.74
N LYS A 23 14.57 -5.64 3.97
CA LYS A 23 14.53 -6.98 3.43
C LYS A 23 14.66 -8.06 4.52
N TYR A 24 15.36 -7.73 5.61
CA TYR A 24 15.73 -8.68 6.66
C TYR A 24 14.99 -8.38 7.95
N ALA A 25 14.63 -9.41 8.72
CA ALA A 25 14.01 -9.23 10.03
C ALA A 25 14.95 -8.53 11.01
N TYR A 26 14.37 -7.69 11.88
CA TYR A 26 15.15 -6.84 12.79
C TYR A 26 15.81 -7.63 13.96
N LEU A 27 15.37 -8.85 14.21
CA LEU A 27 15.70 -9.59 15.42
C LEU A 27 16.94 -10.48 15.25
N ALA A 28 17.92 -10.09 14.45
CA ALA A 28 18.90 -11.11 14.36
C ALA A 28 20.27 -10.65 14.82
N GLU A 29 20.70 -11.30 15.83
CA GLU A 29 22.08 -11.80 15.84
C GLU A 29 22.47 -12.43 14.48
N ASP A 30 21.48 -12.66 13.60
CA ASP A 30 21.57 -13.29 12.28
C ASP A 30 20.78 -12.56 11.19
N GLN A 31 20.98 -11.27 10.98
CA GLN A 31 20.45 -10.54 9.80
C GLN A 31 20.82 -11.23 8.48
N LYS A 32 21.93 -11.96 8.45
CA LYS A 32 22.35 -12.74 7.28
C LYS A 32 21.49 -13.97 7.02
N LYS A 33 21.02 -14.65 8.07
CA LYS A 33 20.10 -15.81 7.92
C LYS A 33 18.68 -15.37 7.58
N SER A 34 18.22 -14.29 8.18
CA SER A 34 16.91 -13.73 7.80
C SER A 34 16.88 -13.16 6.39
N ALA A 35 18.05 -12.86 5.79
CA ALA A 35 18.16 -12.50 4.40
C ALA A 35 17.80 -13.65 3.45
N GLU A 36 18.30 -14.84 3.76
CA GLU A 36 18.05 -16.05 2.99
C GLU A 36 16.60 -16.54 3.16
N GLU A 37 15.97 -16.19 4.28
CA GLU A 37 14.60 -16.57 4.64
C GLU A 37 13.57 -15.51 4.31
N HIS A 38 13.93 -14.43 3.59
CA HIS A 38 13.02 -13.30 3.30
C HIS A 38 12.29 -12.75 4.53
N GLY A 39 12.99 -12.66 5.65
CA GLY A 39 12.42 -12.33 6.96
C GLY A 39 11.65 -11.00 7.01
N GLY A 40 12.00 -10.02 6.18
CA GLY A 40 11.28 -8.76 6.05
C GLY A 40 9.86 -8.92 5.50
N ASP A 41 9.64 -9.85 4.57
CA ASP A 41 8.32 -10.13 4.00
C ASP A 41 7.39 -10.75 5.06
N TYR A 42 7.88 -11.72 5.82
CA TYR A 42 7.13 -12.31 6.94
C TYR A 42 6.83 -11.30 8.03
N PHE A 43 7.80 -10.40 8.30
CA PHE A 43 7.61 -9.35 9.32
C PHE A 43 6.50 -8.39 8.90
N ARG A 44 6.50 -7.91 7.65
CA ARG A 44 5.43 -7.06 7.10
C ARG A 44 4.06 -7.73 7.11
N ALA A 45 4.00 -9.00 6.72
CA ALA A 45 2.74 -9.76 6.76
C ALA A 45 2.20 -9.88 8.19
N THR A 46 3.08 -10.10 9.18
CA THR A 46 2.68 -10.14 10.60
C THR A 46 2.22 -8.78 11.11
N GLU A 47 2.90 -7.69 10.74
CA GLU A 47 2.47 -6.31 11.04
C GLU A 47 1.08 -6.05 10.46
N MET A 48 0.87 -6.40 9.20
CA MET A 48 -0.41 -6.18 8.51
C MET A 48 -1.53 -6.94 9.18
N LYS A 49 -1.31 -8.20 9.51
CA LYS A 49 -2.26 -9.01 10.26
C LYS A 49 -2.67 -8.32 11.56
N TYR A 50 -1.69 -7.87 12.35
CA TYR A 50 -1.94 -7.17 13.60
C TYR A 50 -2.73 -5.86 13.38
N ILE A 51 -2.37 -5.07 12.36
CA ILE A 51 -3.07 -3.82 12.04
C ILE A 51 -4.54 -4.11 11.71
N CYS A 52 -4.82 -5.06 10.83
CA CYS A 52 -6.19 -5.41 10.45
C CYS A 52 -7.01 -5.97 11.62
N GLU A 53 -6.41 -6.84 12.44
CA GLU A 53 -7.04 -7.40 13.65
C GLU A 53 -7.35 -6.34 14.73
N GLN A 54 -6.61 -5.23 14.77
CA GLN A 54 -6.85 -4.14 15.72
C GLN A 54 -7.71 -3.01 15.15
N THR A 55 -8.02 -3.03 13.87
CA THR A 55 -8.84 -2.03 13.18
C THR A 55 -10.07 -2.68 12.56
N ILE A 56 -10.09 -2.85 11.25
CA ILE A 56 -11.29 -3.26 10.51
C ILE A 56 -11.87 -4.60 10.97
N LEU A 57 -11.05 -5.64 11.17
CA LEU A 57 -11.56 -6.96 11.57
C LEU A 57 -12.18 -6.97 12.97
N LYS A 58 -11.78 -6.02 13.82
CA LYS A 58 -12.35 -5.85 15.16
C LYS A 58 -13.65 -5.03 15.14
N GLU A 59 -13.68 -3.95 14.35
CA GLU A 59 -14.74 -2.96 14.37
C GLU A 59 -15.81 -3.22 13.32
N ASP A 60 -15.42 -3.72 12.14
CA ASP A 60 -16.29 -3.94 10.98
C ASP A 60 -15.79 -5.09 10.10
N PRO A 61 -15.84 -6.34 10.57
CA PRO A 61 -15.26 -7.49 9.88
C PRO A 61 -15.93 -7.82 8.52
N TYR A 62 -17.10 -7.24 8.27
CA TYR A 62 -17.84 -7.44 7.01
C TYR A 62 -17.67 -6.27 6.04
N GLY A 63 -17.02 -5.18 6.45
CA GLY A 63 -16.78 -4.01 5.60
C GLY A 63 -18.04 -3.24 5.21
N GLU A 64 -19.04 -3.19 6.11
CA GLU A 64 -20.30 -2.48 5.86
C GLU A 64 -20.15 -0.95 5.97
N GLY A 65 -19.11 -0.48 6.64
CA GLY A 65 -18.78 0.93 6.80
C GLY A 65 -17.75 1.44 5.79
N ASN A 66 -17.54 2.75 5.82
CA ASN A 66 -16.55 3.41 4.96
C ASN A 66 -15.15 3.31 5.59
N TRP A 67 -14.29 2.46 5.05
CA TRP A 67 -12.91 2.30 5.50
C TRP A 67 -11.91 2.56 4.38
N ILE A 68 -10.86 3.27 4.73
CA ILE A 68 -9.67 3.52 3.89
C ILE A 68 -8.45 3.00 4.62
N MET A 69 -7.65 2.16 3.99
CA MET A 69 -6.30 1.82 4.45
C MET A 69 -5.29 2.27 3.40
N THR A 70 -4.31 3.08 3.78
CA THR A 70 -3.36 3.67 2.83
C THR A 70 -1.98 3.89 3.44
N GLY A 71 -0.97 3.89 2.61
CA GLY A 71 0.42 4.15 3.00
C GLY A 71 1.44 3.44 2.14
N ASP A 72 2.68 3.39 2.65
CA ASP A 72 3.76 2.58 2.09
C ASP A 72 3.75 1.20 2.73
N PHE A 73 3.37 0.21 1.95
CA PHE A 73 3.31 -1.19 2.38
C PHE A 73 4.65 -1.92 2.26
N ASN A 74 5.64 -1.33 1.59
CA ASN A 74 6.95 -1.95 1.33
C ASN A 74 6.88 -3.37 0.76
N ALA A 75 5.74 -3.76 0.21
CA ALA A 75 5.43 -5.04 -0.37
C ALA A 75 4.77 -4.86 -1.74
N ILE A 76 4.83 -5.87 -2.58
CA ILE A 76 4.22 -5.85 -3.91
C ILE A 76 2.97 -6.72 -3.93
N SER A 77 1.97 -6.33 -4.73
CA SER A 77 0.75 -7.10 -4.92
C SER A 77 0.95 -8.22 -5.93
N ARG A 78 0.29 -9.36 -5.68
CA ARG A 78 0.17 -10.46 -6.64
C ARG A 78 -0.57 -10.02 -7.91
N ALA A 79 -1.52 -9.11 -7.80
CA ALA A 79 -2.23 -8.55 -8.94
C ALA A 79 -1.30 -7.92 -9.98
N ASP A 80 -0.16 -7.38 -9.54
CA ASP A 80 0.87 -6.80 -10.41
C ASP A 80 1.89 -7.82 -10.93
N ASN A 81 1.72 -9.13 -10.67
CA ASN A 81 2.74 -10.11 -11.01
C ASN A 81 2.98 -10.23 -12.52
N PHE A 82 2.01 -9.86 -13.35
CA PHE A 82 2.20 -9.75 -14.80
C PHE A 82 3.32 -8.77 -15.17
N HIS A 83 3.58 -7.77 -14.33
CA HIS A 83 4.69 -6.81 -14.48
C HIS A 83 5.99 -7.33 -13.85
N TYR A 84 5.91 -7.91 -12.63
CA TYR A 84 7.09 -8.33 -11.88
C TYR A 84 7.67 -9.66 -12.32
N ASN A 85 6.84 -10.56 -12.86
CA ASN A 85 7.20 -11.89 -13.32
C ASN A 85 7.98 -12.71 -12.27
N ARG A 86 7.45 -12.77 -11.04
CA ARG A 86 7.99 -13.53 -9.91
C ARG A 86 7.37 -14.91 -9.81
N PRO A 87 8.04 -15.86 -9.14
CA PRO A 87 7.44 -17.15 -8.80
C PRO A 87 6.14 -16.97 -7.99
N ASP A 88 5.18 -17.86 -8.17
CA ASP A 88 3.88 -17.79 -7.48
C ASP A 88 3.99 -17.93 -5.96
N ASP A 89 5.05 -18.56 -5.48
CA ASP A 89 5.36 -18.74 -4.06
C ASP A 89 6.30 -17.66 -3.49
N ASP A 90 6.52 -16.55 -4.22
CA ASP A 90 7.39 -15.46 -3.75
C ASP A 90 6.78 -14.80 -2.50
N THR A 91 7.58 -14.75 -1.43
CA THR A 91 7.17 -14.18 -0.14
C THR A 91 6.84 -12.70 -0.18
N ALA A 92 7.29 -11.98 -1.22
CA ALA A 92 6.97 -10.57 -1.42
C ALA A 92 5.48 -10.29 -1.58
N PHE A 93 4.65 -11.29 -1.87
CA PHE A 93 3.20 -11.17 -1.98
C PHE A 93 2.44 -11.38 -0.66
N LEU A 94 3.05 -11.96 0.36
CA LEU A 94 2.39 -12.42 1.59
C LEU A 94 1.51 -11.34 2.25
N LEU A 95 1.96 -10.09 2.27
CA LEU A 95 1.22 -9.00 2.89
C LEU A 95 -0.10 -8.73 2.16
N HIS A 96 -0.05 -8.58 0.84
CA HIS A 96 -1.24 -8.29 0.04
C HIS A 96 -2.14 -9.51 -0.11
N ASP A 97 -1.57 -10.73 -0.21
CA ASP A 97 -2.34 -11.96 -0.17
C ASP A 97 -3.17 -12.06 1.12
N TYR A 98 -2.60 -11.68 2.26
CA TYR A 98 -3.34 -11.63 3.53
C TYR A 98 -4.50 -10.62 3.47
N ILE A 99 -4.26 -9.39 3.00
CA ILE A 99 -5.32 -8.37 2.90
C ILE A 99 -6.47 -8.88 2.05
N MET A 100 -6.18 -9.40 0.87
CA MET A 100 -7.19 -9.85 -0.08
C MET A 100 -7.96 -11.10 0.36
N ALA A 101 -7.32 -11.97 1.15
CA ALA A 101 -7.95 -13.21 1.62
C ALA A 101 -8.73 -13.05 2.93
N GLU A 102 -8.28 -12.17 3.83
CA GLU A 102 -8.72 -12.16 5.23
C GLU A 102 -9.46 -10.87 5.62
N THR A 103 -9.56 -9.89 4.72
CA THR A 103 -10.21 -8.61 5.02
C THR A 103 -11.22 -8.20 3.95
N PRO A 104 -12.19 -7.33 4.25
CA PRO A 104 -13.15 -6.81 3.27
C PRO A 104 -12.60 -5.64 2.45
N TYR A 105 -11.30 -5.50 2.31
CA TYR A 105 -10.68 -4.46 1.51
C TYR A 105 -10.50 -4.85 0.06
N PHE A 106 -10.61 -3.87 -0.83
CA PHE A 106 -10.31 -3.93 -2.25
C PHE A 106 -9.15 -2.99 -2.60
N ASP A 107 -8.22 -3.41 -3.43
CA ASP A 107 -7.16 -2.54 -3.97
C ASP A 107 -7.78 -1.63 -5.04
N VAL A 108 -7.80 -0.33 -4.78
CA VAL A 108 -8.51 0.63 -5.63
C VAL A 108 -7.97 0.71 -7.06
N ILE A 109 -6.67 0.54 -7.25
CA ILE A 109 -6.06 0.58 -8.60
C ILE A 109 -6.40 -0.70 -9.37
N GLU A 110 -6.34 -1.86 -8.71
CA GLU A 110 -6.69 -3.13 -9.33
C GLU A 110 -8.15 -3.19 -9.77
N GLU A 111 -9.06 -2.71 -8.91
CA GLU A 111 -10.49 -2.69 -9.21
C GLU A 111 -10.86 -1.76 -10.37
N LEU A 112 -10.23 -0.58 -10.45
CA LEU A 112 -10.51 0.39 -11.51
C LEU A 112 -9.80 0.07 -12.82
N TYR A 113 -8.59 -0.49 -12.75
CA TYR A 113 -7.70 -0.67 -13.90
C TYR A 113 -7.08 -2.07 -13.91
N PRO A 114 -7.89 -3.13 -13.96
CA PRO A 114 -7.39 -4.50 -13.90
C PRO A 114 -6.40 -4.79 -15.05
N GLY A 115 -5.21 -5.27 -14.68
CA GLY A 115 -4.15 -5.56 -15.63
C GLY A 115 -3.34 -4.34 -16.10
N GLU A 116 -3.56 -3.17 -15.52
CA GLU A 116 -2.75 -1.98 -15.76
C GLU A 116 -1.79 -1.74 -14.59
N PHE A 117 -0.51 -1.58 -14.88
CA PHE A 117 0.50 -1.31 -13.86
C PHE A 117 0.73 0.18 -13.67
N GLN A 118 0.54 0.67 -12.46
CA GLN A 118 0.82 2.05 -12.06
C GLN A 118 1.92 2.09 -10.97
N LYS A 119 3.13 2.49 -11.34
CA LYS A 119 4.23 2.59 -10.37
C LYS A 119 3.98 3.68 -9.33
N SER A 120 4.30 3.38 -8.07
CA SER A 120 4.28 4.36 -6.97
C SER A 120 5.67 4.87 -6.57
N THR A 121 6.73 4.31 -7.15
CA THR A 121 8.10 4.72 -6.84
C THR A 121 8.91 4.99 -8.09
N PHE A 122 9.96 5.81 -7.93
CA PHE A 122 10.92 6.05 -8.99
C PHE A 122 11.64 4.76 -9.46
N SER A 123 11.84 3.80 -8.54
CA SER A 123 12.43 2.50 -8.87
C SER A 123 11.52 1.58 -9.69
N GLY A 124 10.29 2.01 -9.98
CA GLY A 124 9.33 1.26 -10.80
C GLY A 124 8.54 0.21 -10.00
N ARG A 125 8.38 0.39 -8.69
CA ARG A 125 7.55 -0.48 -7.84
C ARG A 125 6.22 0.19 -7.54
N ARG A 126 5.17 -0.60 -7.31
CA ARG A 126 3.93 -0.17 -6.67
C ARG A 126 3.90 -0.74 -5.25
N ILE A 127 4.21 0.08 -4.28
CA ILE A 127 4.28 -0.24 -2.85
C ILE A 127 3.51 0.75 -1.99
N ASP A 128 3.10 1.88 -2.57
CA ASP A 128 2.15 2.82 -1.97
C ASP A 128 0.77 2.50 -2.54
N MET A 129 -0.17 2.16 -1.69
CA MET A 129 -1.48 1.65 -2.10
C MET A 129 -2.60 2.28 -1.29
N VAL A 130 -3.80 2.18 -1.83
CA VAL A 130 -5.06 2.52 -1.15
C VAL A 130 -5.99 1.34 -1.27
N TYR A 131 -6.47 0.88 -0.14
CA TYR A 131 -7.52 -0.13 -0.02
C TYR A 131 -8.78 0.51 0.53
N LEU A 132 -9.92 0.16 -0.06
CA LEU A 132 -11.23 0.64 0.33
C LEU A 132 -12.16 -0.54 0.58
N THR A 133 -13.15 -0.32 1.45
CA THR A 133 -14.30 -1.22 1.57
C THR A 133 -15.32 -0.94 0.46
N ASP A 134 -16.20 -1.88 0.22
CA ASP A 134 -17.22 -1.86 -0.84
C ASP A 134 -18.06 -0.57 -0.87
N PRO A 135 -18.60 -0.04 0.28
CA PRO A 135 -19.36 1.21 0.27
C PRO A 135 -18.60 2.43 -0.24
N LEU A 136 -17.25 2.45 -0.06
CA LEU A 136 -16.42 3.51 -0.63
C LEU A 136 -16.03 3.22 -2.07
N MET A 137 -15.79 1.96 -2.45
CA MET A 137 -15.50 1.60 -3.83
C MET A 137 -16.61 2.02 -4.78
N GLU A 138 -17.89 1.85 -4.40
CA GLU A 138 -19.04 2.32 -5.17
C GLU A 138 -19.05 3.84 -5.42
N LYS A 139 -18.39 4.62 -4.56
CA LYS A 139 -18.29 6.09 -4.63
C LYS A 139 -17.04 6.60 -5.35
N VAL A 140 -16.09 5.70 -5.70
CA VAL A 140 -14.85 6.11 -6.38
C VAL A 140 -15.14 6.59 -7.78
N GLN A 141 -14.58 7.75 -8.12
CA GLN A 141 -14.65 8.33 -9.47
C GLN A 141 -13.38 8.08 -10.28
N ASP A 142 -12.24 8.00 -9.61
CA ASP A 142 -10.93 7.91 -10.24
C ASP A 142 -9.83 7.62 -9.21
N ALA A 143 -8.76 6.95 -9.62
CA ALA A 143 -7.56 6.77 -8.80
C ALA A 143 -6.31 6.67 -9.68
N TYR A 144 -5.22 7.34 -9.28
CA TYR A 144 -3.98 7.34 -10.05
C TYR A 144 -2.78 7.80 -9.23
N HIS A 145 -1.58 7.45 -9.69
CA HIS A 145 -0.33 8.02 -9.16
C HIS A 145 0.10 9.24 -9.96
N ILE A 146 0.52 10.30 -9.26
CA ILE A 146 1.07 11.50 -9.90
C ILE A 146 2.54 11.26 -10.20
N THR A 147 2.85 10.86 -11.42
CA THR A 147 4.22 10.54 -11.85
C THR A 147 4.93 11.70 -12.53
N ASP A 148 4.18 12.60 -13.17
CA ASP A 148 4.72 13.70 -13.95
C ASP A 148 5.21 14.85 -13.08
N GLY A 149 6.49 15.20 -13.23
CA GLY A 149 7.09 16.36 -12.57
C GLY A 149 7.22 16.28 -11.04
N PHE A 150 6.77 15.18 -10.41
CA PHE A 150 6.80 15.06 -8.96
C PHE A 150 8.11 14.48 -8.44
N ALA A 151 8.57 13.36 -8.99
CA ALA A 151 9.81 12.72 -8.56
C ALA A 151 10.83 12.67 -9.70
N THR A 152 12.08 12.96 -9.39
CA THR A 152 13.18 12.89 -10.35
C THR A 152 14.26 11.91 -9.86
N SER A 153 15.05 11.36 -10.78
CA SER A 153 16.19 10.50 -10.45
C SER A 153 17.34 11.25 -9.78
N SER A 154 17.32 12.58 -9.79
CA SER A 154 18.40 13.37 -9.27
C SER A 154 18.18 13.73 -7.80
N ARG A 155 19.05 13.23 -6.94
CA ARG A 155 19.14 13.64 -5.54
C ARG A 155 20.05 14.88 -5.37
N ASP A 156 20.61 15.41 -6.45
CA ASP A 156 21.42 16.62 -6.42
C ASP A 156 20.51 17.85 -6.54
N PRO A 157 20.32 18.61 -5.46
CA PRO A 157 19.44 19.78 -5.45
C PRO A 157 19.85 20.86 -6.45
N ARG A 158 21.10 20.86 -6.89
CA ARG A 158 21.60 21.82 -7.90
C ARG A 158 21.05 21.53 -9.29
N LYS A 159 20.62 20.32 -9.56
CA LYS A 159 20.04 19.90 -10.87
C LYS A 159 18.55 20.21 -10.98
N LEU A 160 17.93 20.62 -9.90
CA LEU A 160 16.49 20.86 -9.81
C LEU A 160 16.12 22.36 -9.80
N ASN A 161 17.03 23.24 -10.28
CA ASN A 161 16.81 24.70 -10.29
C ASN A 161 16.33 25.25 -8.94
N GLY A 162 16.90 24.76 -7.84
CA GLY A 162 16.54 25.19 -6.48
C GLY A 162 15.40 24.41 -5.83
N PHE A 163 14.79 23.43 -6.52
CA PHE A 163 13.85 22.49 -5.91
C PHE A 163 14.57 21.20 -5.53
N CYS A 164 14.40 20.77 -4.29
CA CYS A 164 14.77 19.42 -3.88
C CYS A 164 13.77 18.44 -4.47
N ASN A 165 14.26 17.24 -4.82
CA ASN A 165 13.37 16.14 -5.10
C ASN A 165 12.54 15.84 -3.83
N PRO A 166 11.23 16.05 -3.81
CA PRO A 166 10.45 15.95 -2.58
C PRO A 166 10.41 14.50 -2.05
N SER A 167 10.40 13.52 -2.94
CA SER A 167 10.35 12.09 -2.59
C SER A 167 10.79 11.23 -3.77
N ASP A 168 11.21 10.00 -3.51
CA ASP A 168 11.33 8.93 -4.50
C ASP A 168 10.04 8.09 -4.62
N HIS A 169 9.01 8.44 -3.86
CA HIS A 169 7.64 7.94 -3.97
C HIS A 169 6.74 8.95 -4.68
N TYR A 170 5.80 8.44 -5.44
CA TYR A 170 4.77 9.22 -6.12
C TYR A 170 3.50 9.28 -5.28
N PRO A 171 2.84 10.44 -5.17
CA PRO A 171 1.55 10.52 -4.51
C PRO A 171 0.50 9.66 -5.23
N ILE A 172 -0.35 8.99 -4.46
CA ILE A 172 -1.57 8.39 -4.96
C ILE A 172 -2.74 9.34 -4.68
N VAL A 173 -3.62 9.48 -5.66
CA VAL A 173 -4.86 10.26 -5.58
C VAL A 173 -6.04 9.32 -5.76
N VAL A 174 -7.00 9.38 -4.86
CA VAL A 174 -8.30 8.70 -4.99
C VAL A 174 -9.39 9.75 -4.87
N LYS A 175 -10.28 9.82 -5.86
CA LYS A 175 -11.41 10.73 -5.89
C LYS A 175 -12.67 9.99 -5.50
N VAL A 176 -13.25 10.36 -4.37
CA VAL A 176 -14.48 9.78 -3.84
C VAL A 176 -15.56 10.86 -3.83
N ARG A 177 -16.78 10.49 -4.20
CA ARG A 177 -17.93 11.38 -4.19
C ARG A 177 -18.96 10.89 -3.17
N PHE A 178 -19.11 11.65 -2.11
CA PHE A 178 -20.14 11.46 -1.08
C PHE A 178 -21.49 12.02 -1.52
#